data_e8e9506d42f5cb25234f3d8fe222cf80
#
_entry.id   e8e9506d42f5cb25234f3d8fe222cf80
#
_cell.length_a   1.000
_cell.length_b   1.000
_cell.length_c   1.000
_cell.angle_alpha   90.00
_cell.angle_beta   90.00
_cell.angle_gamma   90.00
#
_symmetry.space_group_name_H-M   'P 1'
#
loop_
_entity.id
_entity.type
_entity.pdbx_description
1 polymer ?
#
loop_
_entity_poly.entity_id
_entity_poly.type
_entity_poly.pdbx_seq_one_letter_code
_entity_poly.pdbx_strand_id
1 'polypeptide(L)'
;MKLICKGLCVFLVLPLLANQPKVQSSANILLGYEKLDFGPIDGTAHALEILRHGNTLPLHIKNELIEFGFNFESQNVSHIRKDSSNLVYETTHFAIHYDLTGTHAVNGEDINVDGIPDYINQVASVFEYVWSVEIDSLGYNAPPEDGLQGGSGLYDIYVANLPSQYYGLAYTTTGATEENACASYIEIRNNYDASWFQDKTELENIQVTAAHEFYHAIQFGYNCYEEIWMMEATAVWIEDIVYDHINDLYRYMNSWFIRPEKSLNDETNGCTHCYGSFIFFQYISEHVGGHETIKNIWNT
;
A
#
# COMPACT_ATOMS: atom_id res chain seq x y z
N MET A 1 -52.23 -10.48 -16.14
CA MET A 1 -51.37 -9.48 -15.44
C MET A 1 -50.43 -10.20 -14.50
N LYS A 2 -49.34 -10.76 -15.02
CA LYS A 2 -48.27 -11.43 -14.28
C LYS A 2 -47.09 -11.63 -15.24
N LEU A 3 -46.33 -10.57 -15.51
CA LEU A 3 -45.01 -10.68 -16.16
C LEU A 3 -44.32 -9.31 -16.09
N ILE A 4 -43.85 -8.92 -14.90
CA ILE A 4 -42.85 -7.86 -14.73
C ILE A 4 -42.29 -8.08 -13.32
N CYS A 5 -41.30 -8.97 -13.14
CA CYS A 5 -40.41 -9.00 -11.99
C CYS A 5 -39.27 -10.03 -12.12
N LYS A 6 -38.72 -10.24 -13.32
CA LYS A 6 -37.56 -11.09 -13.50
C LYS A 6 -36.34 -10.39 -14.14
N GLY A 7 -36.47 -9.12 -14.52
CA GLY A 7 -35.37 -8.41 -15.21
C GLY A 7 -34.46 -7.57 -14.33
N LEU A 8 -34.84 -7.27 -13.07
CA LEU A 8 -34.12 -6.30 -12.25
C LEU A 8 -33.01 -6.93 -11.34
N CYS A 9 -33.08 -8.24 -11.07
CA CYS A 9 -32.07 -8.89 -10.22
C CYS A 9 -30.78 -9.29 -10.96
N VAL A 10 -30.80 -9.36 -12.31
CA VAL A 10 -29.65 -9.84 -13.08
C VAL A 10 -28.56 -8.76 -13.22
N PHE A 11 -28.90 -7.49 -13.21
CA PHE A 11 -27.92 -6.40 -13.39
C PHE A 11 -27.13 -6.04 -12.13
N LEU A 12 -27.62 -6.37 -10.93
CA LEU A 12 -26.90 -6.13 -9.67
C LEU A 12 -25.97 -7.30 -9.24
N VAL A 13 -26.18 -8.48 -9.81
CA VAL A 13 -25.39 -9.68 -9.47
C VAL A 13 -24.16 -9.85 -10.39
N LEU A 14 -24.22 -9.35 -11.62
CA LEU A 14 -23.12 -9.49 -12.58
C LEU A 14 -21.80 -8.79 -12.16
N PRO A 15 -21.79 -7.57 -11.61
CA PRO A 15 -20.55 -6.96 -11.10
C PRO A 15 -19.97 -7.69 -9.88
N LEU A 16 -20.82 -8.19 -8.99
CA LEU A 16 -20.40 -8.97 -7.82
C LEU A 16 -19.74 -10.31 -8.20
N LEU A 17 -20.21 -10.96 -9.24
CA LEU A 17 -19.62 -12.22 -9.73
C LEU A 17 -18.34 -12.00 -10.55
N ALA A 18 -18.18 -10.85 -11.19
CA ALA A 18 -17.01 -10.53 -11.99
C ALA A 18 -15.73 -10.28 -11.13
N ASN A 19 -15.91 -9.73 -9.92
CA ASN A 19 -14.79 -9.43 -9.02
C ASN A 19 -14.40 -10.62 -8.11
N GLN A 20 -15.22 -11.66 -8.03
CA GLN A 20 -14.95 -12.80 -7.16
C GLN A 20 -13.61 -13.53 -7.44
N PRO A 21 -13.19 -13.78 -8.68
CA PRO A 21 -11.89 -14.38 -8.95
C PRO A 21 -10.71 -13.51 -8.52
N LYS A 22 -10.82 -12.19 -8.69
CA LYS A 22 -9.77 -11.22 -8.38
C LYS A 22 -9.56 -11.08 -6.88
N VAL A 23 -10.63 -10.86 -6.10
CA VAL A 23 -10.54 -10.79 -4.63
C VAL A 23 -10.07 -12.09 -4.00
N GLN A 24 -10.42 -13.25 -4.60
CA GLN A 24 -9.95 -14.55 -4.14
C GLN A 24 -8.44 -14.71 -4.38
N SER A 25 -7.92 -14.31 -5.55
CA SER A 25 -6.47 -14.30 -5.83
C SER A 25 -5.75 -13.34 -4.89
N SER A 26 -6.25 -12.12 -4.69
CA SER A 26 -5.67 -11.17 -3.75
C SER A 26 -5.60 -11.73 -2.32
N ALA A 27 -6.66 -12.39 -1.86
CA ALA A 27 -6.66 -13.05 -0.56
C ALA A 27 -5.65 -14.20 -0.48
N ASN A 28 -5.55 -15.03 -1.53
CA ASN A 28 -4.59 -16.12 -1.59
C ASN A 28 -3.14 -15.62 -1.58
N ILE A 29 -2.85 -14.52 -2.25
CA ILE A 29 -1.53 -13.89 -2.27
C ILE A 29 -1.22 -13.34 -0.88
N LEU A 30 -2.13 -12.61 -0.26
CA LEU A 30 -1.95 -12.04 1.08
C LEU A 30 -1.72 -13.13 2.14
N LEU A 31 -2.45 -14.25 2.04
CA LEU A 31 -2.31 -15.40 2.93
C LEU A 31 -1.09 -16.30 2.59
N GLY A 32 -0.37 -16.03 1.50
CA GLY A 32 0.80 -16.80 1.07
C GLY A 32 0.47 -18.13 0.38
N TYR A 33 -0.79 -18.37 -0.02
CA TYR A 33 -1.21 -19.56 -0.78
C TYR A 33 -0.87 -19.48 -2.27
N GLU A 34 -0.81 -18.26 -2.79
CA GLU A 34 -0.37 -17.96 -4.14
C GLU A 34 0.89 -17.11 -4.08
N LYS A 35 1.90 -17.45 -4.88
CA LYS A 35 3.16 -16.70 -4.95
C LYS A 35 3.27 -16.05 -6.32
N LEU A 36 3.80 -14.86 -6.34
CA LEU A 36 4.10 -14.14 -7.57
C LEU A 36 5.56 -14.39 -7.96
N ASP A 37 5.81 -14.65 -9.25
CA ASP A 37 7.12 -15.08 -9.75
C ASP A 37 8.11 -13.93 -9.99
N PHE A 38 7.72 -12.68 -9.71
CA PHE A 38 8.52 -11.50 -10.07
C PHE A 38 9.22 -10.80 -8.88
N GLY A 39 9.28 -11.43 -7.73
CA GLY A 39 10.03 -10.93 -6.57
C GLY A 39 9.15 -10.31 -5.48
N PRO A 40 9.73 -9.45 -4.63
CA PRO A 40 8.97 -8.77 -3.60
C PRO A 40 7.96 -7.80 -4.22
N ILE A 41 6.85 -7.61 -3.52
CA ILE A 41 5.71 -6.82 -3.97
C ILE A 41 5.27 -5.88 -2.87
N ASP A 42 4.57 -4.85 -3.27
CA ASP A 42 3.69 -4.09 -2.42
C ASP A 42 2.41 -4.88 -2.10
N GLY A 43 1.94 -4.79 -0.86
CA GLY A 43 0.74 -5.50 -0.43
C GLY A 43 -0.54 -4.70 -0.56
N THR A 44 -0.45 -3.40 -0.79
CA THR A 44 -1.56 -2.45 -0.77
C THR A 44 -2.62 -2.75 -1.81
N ALA A 45 -2.26 -3.10 -3.05
CA ALA A 45 -3.20 -3.52 -4.07
C ALA A 45 -4.10 -4.68 -3.61
N HIS A 46 -3.51 -5.68 -2.97
CA HIS A 46 -4.24 -6.86 -2.49
C HIS A 46 -5.10 -6.54 -1.27
N ALA A 47 -4.60 -5.70 -0.37
CA ALA A 47 -5.37 -5.23 0.77
C ALA A 47 -6.59 -4.40 0.33
N LEU A 48 -6.43 -3.48 -0.61
CA LEU A 48 -7.52 -2.68 -1.17
C LEU A 48 -8.58 -3.54 -1.86
N GLU A 49 -8.18 -4.54 -2.64
CA GLU A 49 -9.14 -5.46 -3.27
C GLU A 49 -9.98 -6.21 -2.22
N ILE A 50 -9.35 -6.64 -1.11
CA ILE A 50 -10.06 -7.28 0.00
C ILE A 50 -10.97 -6.28 0.73
N LEU A 51 -10.51 -5.07 1.01
CA LEU A 51 -11.32 -4.03 1.65
C LEU A 51 -12.57 -3.70 0.83
N ARG A 52 -12.44 -3.63 -0.51
CA ARG A 52 -13.54 -3.28 -1.42
C ARG A 52 -14.50 -4.44 -1.68
N HIS A 53 -14.01 -5.67 -1.79
CA HIS A 53 -14.76 -6.81 -2.31
C HIS A 53 -14.75 -8.06 -1.41
N GLY A 54 -14.03 -8.05 -0.29
CA GLY A 54 -13.80 -9.19 0.59
C GLY A 54 -15.07 -9.81 1.20
N ASN A 55 -16.19 -9.07 1.24
CA ASN A 55 -17.47 -9.61 1.68
C ASN A 55 -17.98 -10.77 0.81
N THR A 56 -17.48 -10.92 -0.41
CA THR A 56 -17.82 -12.02 -1.32
C THR A 56 -16.97 -13.28 -1.11
N LEU A 57 -15.90 -13.22 -0.31
CA LEU A 57 -14.98 -14.32 -0.03
C LEU A 57 -15.66 -15.46 0.76
N PRO A 58 -15.22 -16.72 0.55
CA PRO A 58 -15.64 -17.86 1.36
C PRO A 58 -15.33 -17.67 2.85
N LEU A 59 -16.17 -18.24 3.72
CA LEU A 59 -16.04 -18.07 5.16
C LEU A 59 -14.68 -18.52 5.72
N HIS A 60 -14.10 -19.60 5.20
CA HIS A 60 -12.81 -20.08 5.67
C HIS A 60 -11.68 -19.09 5.37
N ILE A 61 -11.68 -18.45 4.19
CA ILE A 61 -10.73 -17.39 3.83
C ILE A 61 -10.93 -16.14 4.70
N LYS A 62 -12.19 -15.73 4.95
CA LYS A 62 -12.48 -14.62 5.86
C LYS A 62 -11.93 -14.88 7.27
N ASN A 63 -12.11 -16.10 7.79
CA ASN A 63 -11.62 -16.46 9.11
C ASN A 63 -10.09 -16.33 9.20
N GLU A 64 -9.36 -16.66 8.14
CA GLU A 64 -7.92 -16.49 8.11
C GLU A 64 -7.52 -15.02 8.00
N LEU A 65 -8.20 -14.25 7.13
CA LEU A 65 -7.96 -12.81 7.01
C LEU A 65 -8.30 -12.03 8.31
N ILE A 66 -9.23 -12.53 9.12
CA ILE A 66 -9.50 -11.97 10.44
C ILE A 66 -8.25 -12.04 11.34
N GLU A 67 -7.40 -13.05 11.20
CA GLU A 67 -6.14 -13.11 11.93
C GLU A 67 -5.13 -12.05 11.49
N PHE A 68 -5.23 -11.59 10.25
CA PHE A 68 -4.47 -10.45 9.71
C PHE A 68 -5.07 -9.07 10.04
N GLY A 69 -6.20 -9.00 10.78
CA GLY A 69 -6.82 -7.74 11.18
C GLY A 69 -8.03 -7.31 10.32
N PHE A 70 -8.39 -8.05 9.26
CA PHE A 70 -9.58 -7.72 8.50
C PHE A 70 -10.85 -8.01 9.31
N ASN A 71 -11.82 -7.08 9.21
CA ASN A 71 -13.12 -7.20 9.88
C ASN A 71 -14.23 -7.23 8.83
N PHE A 72 -15.05 -8.29 8.87
CA PHE A 72 -16.14 -8.56 7.94
C PHE A 72 -17.53 -8.43 8.60
N GLU A 73 -17.63 -7.86 9.79
CA GLU A 73 -18.89 -7.75 10.55
C GLU A 73 -19.85 -6.70 9.98
N SER A 74 -19.34 -5.72 9.24
CA SER A 74 -20.12 -4.67 8.60
C SER A 74 -20.30 -4.91 7.09
N GLN A 75 -21.14 -4.07 6.44
CA GLN A 75 -21.28 -4.08 4.97
C GLN A 75 -19.95 -3.71 4.28
N ASN A 76 -19.13 -2.89 4.91
CA ASN A 76 -17.81 -2.52 4.44
C ASN A 76 -16.76 -3.32 5.22
N VAL A 77 -15.86 -3.97 4.51
CA VAL A 77 -14.69 -4.59 5.15
C VAL A 77 -13.78 -3.48 5.64
N SER A 78 -13.26 -3.63 6.84
CA SER A 78 -12.26 -2.71 7.41
C SER A 78 -11.03 -3.48 7.84
N HIS A 79 -9.93 -2.79 8.05
CA HIS A 79 -8.73 -3.35 8.65
C HIS A 79 -8.44 -2.62 9.96
N ILE A 80 -8.18 -3.39 11.00
CA ILE A 80 -7.83 -2.89 12.32
C ILE A 80 -6.61 -3.70 12.77
N ARG A 81 -5.53 -3.01 13.07
CA ARG A 81 -4.36 -3.69 13.61
C ARG A 81 -4.70 -4.36 14.95
N LYS A 82 -4.43 -5.66 15.04
CA LYS A 82 -4.71 -6.45 16.25
C LYS A 82 -3.64 -6.33 17.32
N ASP A 83 -2.40 -6.14 16.91
CA ASP A 83 -1.27 -6.07 17.83
C ASP A 83 -0.95 -4.61 18.16
N SER A 84 -0.97 -4.27 19.44
CA SER A 84 -0.44 -3.02 19.94
C SER A 84 1.07 -3.16 20.09
N SER A 85 1.84 -2.43 19.29
CA SER A 85 3.28 -2.27 19.54
C SER A 85 3.49 -1.65 20.93
N ASN A 86 4.55 -2.11 21.62
CA ASN A 86 4.77 -1.69 23.00
C ASN A 86 5.52 -0.37 23.11
N LEU A 87 6.19 0.05 22.02
CA LEU A 87 7.02 1.26 21.97
C LEU A 87 6.60 2.13 20.79
N VAL A 88 6.73 3.44 20.98
CA VAL A 88 6.47 4.45 19.96
C VAL A 88 7.62 5.43 19.94
N TYR A 89 8.13 5.73 18.75
CA TYR A 89 9.07 6.83 18.52
C TYR A 89 8.39 7.91 17.68
N GLU A 90 8.16 9.07 18.26
CA GLU A 90 7.52 10.20 17.60
C GLU A 90 8.56 11.12 16.95
N THR A 91 8.28 11.51 15.71
CA THR A 91 9.04 12.51 14.95
C THR A 91 8.19 13.76 14.74
N THR A 92 8.52 14.61 13.76
CA THR A 92 7.71 15.80 13.46
C THR A 92 6.35 15.43 12.88
N HIS A 93 6.28 14.41 12.02
CA HIS A 93 5.07 14.07 11.27
C HIS A 93 4.58 12.63 11.55
N PHE A 94 5.42 11.75 12.11
CA PHE A 94 5.13 10.33 12.23
C PHE A 94 5.20 9.81 13.67
N ALA A 95 4.32 8.87 14.00
CA ALA A 95 4.40 8.00 15.16
C ALA A 95 4.83 6.61 14.68
N ILE A 96 6.05 6.17 15.03
CA ILE A 96 6.62 4.90 14.60
C ILE A 96 6.48 3.89 15.72
N HIS A 97 5.62 2.90 15.50
CA HIS A 97 5.28 1.85 16.45
C HIS A 97 6.15 0.63 16.21
N TYR A 98 6.81 0.11 17.24
CA TYR A 98 7.72 -1.01 17.12
C TYR A 98 7.80 -1.88 18.37
N ASP A 99 8.37 -3.06 18.27
CA ASP A 99 8.62 -4.00 19.35
C ASP A 99 10.10 -4.40 19.41
N LEU A 100 10.59 -4.65 20.62
CA LEU A 100 11.93 -5.20 20.86
C LEU A 100 11.91 -6.70 21.16
N THR A 101 10.72 -7.29 21.29
CA THR A 101 10.55 -8.71 21.60
C THR A 101 9.36 -9.29 20.83
N GLY A 102 9.34 -10.61 20.64
CA GLY A 102 8.26 -11.29 19.94
C GLY A 102 8.44 -11.32 18.40
N THR A 103 7.37 -11.64 17.70
CA THR A 103 7.38 -11.88 16.24
C THR A 103 7.68 -10.61 15.44
N HIS A 104 7.25 -9.46 15.94
CA HIS A 104 7.40 -8.16 15.28
C HIS A 104 8.65 -7.39 15.72
N ALA A 105 9.51 -8.00 16.56
CA ALA A 105 10.69 -7.33 17.07
C ALA A 105 11.62 -6.87 15.95
N VAL A 106 12.13 -5.66 16.11
CA VAL A 106 13.24 -5.12 15.28
C VAL A 106 14.58 -5.54 15.87
N ASN A 107 15.65 -5.38 15.07
CA ASN A 107 17.01 -5.43 15.62
C ASN A 107 17.18 -4.30 16.66
N GLY A 108 17.49 -4.65 17.89
CA GLY A 108 17.64 -3.71 19.01
C GLY A 108 19.03 -3.03 19.09
N GLU A 109 19.85 -3.10 18.04
CA GLU A 109 21.16 -2.42 17.99
C GLU A 109 20.95 -0.89 18.05
N ASP A 110 21.71 -0.22 18.92
CA ASP A 110 21.67 1.21 19.18
C ASP A 110 23.13 1.71 19.32
N ILE A 111 23.78 1.95 18.17
CA ILE A 111 25.21 2.31 18.09
C ILE A 111 25.42 3.75 18.57
N ASN A 112 24.46 4.63 18.29
CA ASN A 112 24.55 6.05 18.67
C ASN A 112 24.19 6.30 20.14
N VAL A 113 23.66 5.29 20.85
CA VAL A 113 23.30 5.29 22.27
C VAL A 113 22.26 6.38 22.62
N ASP A 114 21.28 6.59 21.75
CA ASP A 114 20.18 7.53 22.00
C ASP A 114 18.96 6.88 22.65
N GLY A 115 18.96 5.57 22.79
CA GLY A 115 17.89 4.77 23.39
C GLY A 115 16.86 4.28 22.39
N ILE A 116 17.05 4.55 21.09
CA ILE A 116 16.19 4.12 19.98
C ILE A 116 17.00 3.16 19.09
N PRO A 117 16.48 2.01 18.66
CA PRO A 117 17.18 1.12 17.73
C PRO A 117 17.57 1.86 16.44
N ASP A 118 18.78 1.59 15.94
CA ASP A 118 19.29 2.19 14.69
C ASP A 118 18.33 1.95 13.51
N TYR A 119 17.66 0.79 13.47
CA TYR A 119 16.64 0.48 12.47
C TYR A 119 15.46 1.48 12.53
N ILE A 120 14.98 1.80 13.73
CA ILE A 120 13.89 2.76 13.93
C ILE A 120 14.34 4.18 13.58
N ASN A 121 15.56 4.54 13.91
CA ASN A 121 16.16 5.81 13.51
C ASN A 121 16.26 5.95 11.98
N GLN A 122 16.60 4.87 11.27
CA GLN A 122 16.60 4.87 9.79
C GLN A 122 15.19 5.03 9.25
N VAL A 123 14.22 4.25 9.73
CA VAL A 123 12.80 4.37 9.34
C VAL A 123 12.31 5.81 9.53
N ALA A 124 12.54 6.39 10.71
CA ALA A 124 12.15 7.76 11.03
C ALA A 124 12.74 8.79 10.06
N SER A 125 14.05 8.70 9.84
CA SER A 125 14.77 9.63 8.96
C SER A 125 14.30 9.52 7.51
N VAL A 126 13.99 8.30 7.04
CA VAL A 126 13.52 8.04 5.68
C VAL A 126 12.11 8.60 5.49
N PHE A 127 11.17 8.34 6.40
CA PHE A 127 9.81 8.87 6.28
C PHE A 127 9.76 10.39 6.37
N GLU A 128 10.54 11.02 7.25
CA GLU A 128 10.64 12.50 7.31
C GLU A 128 11.22 13.07 6.00
N TYR A 129 12.19 12.41 5.37
CA TYR A 129 12.70 12.80 4.07
C TYR A 129 11.65 12.64 2.97
N VAL A 130 10.91 11.54 2.94
CA VAL A 130 9.80 11.31 2.00
C VAL A 130 8.74 12.40 2.14
N TRP A 131 8.33 12.73 3.37
CA TRP A 131 7.44 13.86 3.63
C TRP A 131 7.96 15.15 3.02
N SER A 132 9.23 15.50 3.27
CA SER A 132 9.83 16.72 2.74
C SER A 132 9.84 16.79 1.22
N VAL A 133 9.92 15.65 0.53
CA VAL A 133 9.86 15.60 -0.93
C VAL A 133 8.41 15.66 -1.41
N GLU A 134 7.57 14.75 -0.96
CA GLU A 134 6.22 14.57 -1.51
C GLU A 134 5.26 15.70 -1.07
N ILE A 135 5.31 16.11 0.19
CA ILE A 135 4.44 17.18 0.70
C ILE A 135 5.07 18.56 0.45
N ASP A 136 6.27 18.80 1.00
CA ASP A 136 6.82 20.17 1.05
C ASP A 136 7.34 20.60 -0.34
N SER A 137 7.99 19.71 -1.11
CA SER A 137 8.62 20.07 -2.38
C SER A 137 7.68 19.89 -3.58
N LEU A 138 6.97 18.74 -3.68
CA LEU A 138 6.05 18.46 -4.77
C LEU A 138 4.66 19.06 -4.53
N GLY A 139 4.33 19.39 -3.27
CA GLY A 139 3.13 20.12 -2.89
C GLY A 139 1.86 19.28 -2.93
N TYR A 140 1.96 17.95 -2.72
CA TYR A 140 0.78 17.13 -2.47
C TYR A 140 0.12 17.51 -1.14
N ASN A 141 -1.18 17.24 -0.99
CA ASN A 141 -1.86 17.40 0.29
C ASN A 141 -1.38 16.33 1.26
N ALA A 142 -1.18 16.70 2.53
CA ALA A 142 -0.90 15.70 3.55
C ALA A 142 -2.06 14.70 3.69
N PRO A 143 -1.76 13.44 4.06
CA PRO A 143 -2.80 12.43 4.32
C PRO A 143 -3.80 12.93 5.37
N PRO A 144 -5.09 12.53 5.28
CA PRO A 144 -6.09 12.87 6.28
C PRO A 144 -5.72 12.37 7.68
N GLU A 145 -5.97 13.19 8.69
CA GLU A 145 -5.83 12.80 10.09
C GLU A 145 -6.84 11.69 10.43
N ASP A 146 -6.41 10.69 11.19
CA ASP A 146 -7.27 9.60 11.68
C ASP A 146 -7.87 9.85 13.06
N GLY A 147 -7.73 11.04 13.58
CA GLY A 147 -8.11 11.46 14.92
C GLY A 147 -7.00 11.20 15.93
N LEU A 148 -7.16 10.21 16.77
CA LEU A 148 -6.17 9.79 17.77
C LEU A 148 -5.98 8.28 17.75
N GLN A 149 -6.23 7.63 16.63
CA GLN A 149 -5.87 6.24 16.45
C GLN A 149 -4.34 6.15 16.57
N GLY A 150 -3.81 5.05 17.07
CA GLY A 150 -2.37 4.97 17.34
C GLY A 150 -1.87 5.77 18.56
N GLY A 151 -2.69 6.68 19.13
CA GLY A 151 -2.41 7.40 20.38
C GLY A 151 -2.02 8.87 20.23
N SER A 152 -1.77 9.35 19.02
CA SER A 152 -1.45 10.75 18.74
C SER A 152 -2.13 11.23 17.45
N GLY A 153 -1.94 12.50 17.07
CA GLY A 153 -2.39 13.03 15.79
C GLY A 153 -1.32 12.96 14.69
N LEU A 154 -0.21 12.27 14.95
CA LEU A 154 0.84 12.01 13.97
C LEU A 154 0.42 10.85 13.05
N TYR A 155 1.02 10.78 11.86
CA TYR A 155 0.74 9.68 10.95
C TYR A 155 1.38 8.37 11.43
N ASP A 156 0.60 7.30 11.54
CA ASP A 156 1.04 6.04 12.14
C ASP A 156 1.80 5.15 11.14
N ILE A 157 3.02 4.76 11.54
CA ILE A 157 3.85 3.76 10.88
C ILE A 157 4.05 2.59 11.84
N TYR A 158 3.66 1.39 11.45
CA TYR A 158 3.85 0.19 12.23
C TYR A 158 4.95 -0.69 11.65
N VAL A 159 5.97 -0.98 12.45
CA VAL A 159 7.03 -1.89 12.06
C VAL A 159 6.65 -3.31 12.45
N ALA A 160 6.52 -4.21 11.46
CA ALA A 160 5.93 -5.53 11.66
C ALA A 160 6.65 -6.62 10.87
N ASN A 161 6.52 -7.87 11.33
CA ASN A 161 6.91 -9.04 10.53
C ASN A 161 5.81 -9.30 9.48
N LEU A 162 6.01 -8.79 8.29
CA LEU A 162 5.09 -8.98 7.17
C LEU A 162 5.30 -10.33 6.47
N PRO A 163 4.31 -10.86 5.73
CA PRO A 163 4.49 -12.03 4.87
C PRO A 163 5.71 -11.90 3.96
N SER A 164 6.33 -13.01 3.61
CA SER A 164 7.71 -13.06 3.07
C SER A 164 7.98 -12.23 1.82
N GLN A 165 6.97 -11.91 1.02
CA GLN A 165 7.14 -11.17 -0.25
C GLN A 165 6.78 -9.68 -0.15
N TYR A 166 6.21 -9.20 0.95
CA TYR A 166 5.75 -7.81 1.03
C TYR A 166 6.85 -6.87 1.50
N TYR A 167 7.01 -5.76 0.82
CA TYR A 167 7.78 -4.59 1.27
C TYR A 167 7.05 -3.85 2.40
N GLY A 168 5.82 -3.48 2.14
CA GLY A 168 4.94 -2.73 3.00
C GLY A 168 3.47 -2.90 2.59
N LEU A 169 2.60 -2.25 3.32
CA LEU A 169 1.15 -2.13 3.06
C LEU A 169 0.63 -0.82 3.65
N ALA A 170 -0.20 -0.13 2.89
CA ALA A 170 -1.01 0.96 3.40
C ALA A 170 -2.48 0.52 3.54
N TYR A 171 -3.07 0.79 4.69
CA TYR A 171 -4.45 0.42 5.00
C TYR A 171 -5.29 1.64 5.30
N THR A 172 -6.49 1.73 4.73
CA THR A 172 -7.47 2.71 5.16
C THR A 172 -8.10 2.31 6.48
N THR A 173 -8.20 3.24 7.44
CA THR A 173 -8.73 2.99 8.79
C THR A 173 -10.23 3.18 8.89
N THR A 174 -10.78 4.10 8.13
CA THR A 174 -12.20 4.48 8.16
C THR A 174 -12.80 4.47 6.76
N GLY A 175 -14.11 4.39 6.69
CA GLY A 175 -14.82 4.64 5.44
C GLY A 175 -14.54 6.05 4.92
N ALA A 176 -14.74 6.25 3.62
CA ALA A 176 -14.52 7.54 2.98
C ALA A 176 -15.32 8.66 3.64
N THR A 177 -14.73 9.85 3.62
CA THR A 177 -15.42 11.11 3.89
C THR A 177 -16.38 11.45 2.73
N GLU A 178 -17.11 12.57 2.82
CA GLU A 178 -17.97 13.06 1.74
C GLU A 178 -17.24 13.27 0.41
N GLU A 179 -15.92 13.49 0.44
CA GLU A 179 -15.04 13.68 -0.72
C GLU A 179 -14.27 12.41 -1.13
N ASN A 180 -14.66 11.23 -0.66
CA ASN A 180 -13.96 9.95 -0.86
C ASN A 180 -12.53 9.87 -0.27
N ALA A 181 -12.12 10.82 0.55
CA ALA A 181 -10.86 10.76 1.26
C ALA A 181 -10.93 9.80 2.45
N CYS A 182 -9.89 9.01 2.66
CA CYS A 182 -9.78 8.07 3.77
C CYS A 182 -8.53 8.38 4.59
N ALA A 183 -8.65 8.32 5.90
CA ALA A 183 -7.48 8.20 6.77
C ALA A 183 -6.87 6.80 6.63
N SER A 184 -5.57 6.69 6.92
CA SER A 184 -4.81 5.46 6.71
C SER A 184 -3.65 5.35 7.69
N TYR A 185 -3.01 4.20 7.70
CA TYR A 185 -1.73 3.95 8.33
C TYR A 185 -0.90 3.01 7.45
N ILE A 186 0.40 2.93 7.73
CA ILE A 186 1.34 2.09 6.98
C ILE A 186 1.90 1.00 7.89
N GLU A 187 2.07 -0.20 7.33
CA GLU A 187 2.90 -1.26 7.90
C GLU A 187 4.12 -1.47 7.02
N ILE A 188 5.31 -1.47 7.62
CA ILE A 188 6.57 -1.84 6.97
C ILE A 188 7.23 -3.01 7.67
N ARG A 189 8.16 -3.67 6.99
CA ARG A 189 8.90 -4.81 7.55
C ARG A 189 9.75 -4.41 8.75
N ASN A 190 9.93 -5.35 9.67
CA ASN A 190 10.87 -5.24 10.79
C ASN A 190 12.32 -5.70 10.43
N ASN A 191 12.54 -6.20 9.23
CA ASN A 191 13.84 -6.55 8.63
C ASN A 191 13.68 -6.87 7.14
N TYR A 192 14.77 -6.85 6.40
CA TYR A 192 14.86 -7.20 4.99
C TYR A 192 15.82 -8.37 4.74
N ASP A 193 15.89 -9.33 5.66
CA ASP A 193 16.83 -10.48 5.61
C ASP A 193 16.45 -11.54 4.57
N ALA A 194 15.21 -11.57 4.13
CA ALA A 194 14.77 -12.56 3.17
C ALA A 194 15.47 -12.40 1.80
N SER A 195 15.72 -13.51 1.12
CA SER A 195 16.43 -13.53 -0.17
C SER A 195 15.84 -12.65 -1.27
N TRP A 196 14.58 -12.30 -1.15
CA TRP A 196 13.86 -11.41 -2.07
C TRP A 196 14.38 -9.98 -2.06
N PHE A 197 15.00 -9.54 -0.94
CA PHE A 197 15.41 -8.15 -0.71
C PHE A 197 16.93 -7.95 -0.80
N GLN A 198 17.68 -9.01 -1.13
CA GLN A 198 19.17 -9.00 -1.05
C GLN A 198 19.84 -8.35 -2.27
N ASP A 199 19.07 -7.88 -3.25
CA ASP A 199 19.56 -7.05 -4.36
C ASP A 199 19.81 -5.59 -3.96
N LYS A 200 19.31 -5.19 -2.79
CA LYS A 200 19.45 -3.86 -2.18
C LYS A 200 19.94 -3.95 -0.74
N THR A 201 20.47 -2.86 -0.25
CA THR A 201 20.76 -2.69 1.19
C THR A 201 19.46 -2.57 1.98
N GLU A 202 19.49 -2.80 3.29
CA GLU A 202 18.35 -2.58 4.18
C GLU A 202 17.82 -1.15 4.06
N LEU A 203 18.71 -0.16 4.05
CA LEU A 203 18.32 1.24 3.90
C LEU A 203 17.62 1.51 2.56
N GLU A 204 18.12 1.00 1.44
CA GLU A 204 17.47 1.15 0.14
C GLU A 204 16.10 0.49 0.10
N ASN A 205 15.93 -0.67 0.74
CA ASN A 205 14.62 -1.32 0.89
C ASN A 205 13.64 -0.46 1.71
N ILE A 206 14.08 0.14 2.84
CA ILE A 206 13.27 1.07 3.62
C ILE A 206 12.90 2.29 2.77
N GLN A 207 13.83 2.84 2.00
CA GLN A 207 13.64 4.04 1.18
C GLN A 207 12.58 3.85 0.10
N VAL A 208 12.66 2.78 -0.70
CA VAL A 208 11.64 2.52 -1.73
C VAL A 208 10.28 2.21 -1.11
N THR A 209 10.26 1.41 -0.03
CA THR A 209 9.02 1.11 0.70
C THR A 209 8.35 2.37 1.20
N ALA A 210 9.10 3.25 1.86
CA ALA A 210 8.55 4.48 2.44
C ALA A 210 7.98 5.42 1.37
N ALA A 211 8.71 5.63 0.26
CA ALA A 211 8.22 6.46 -0.84
C ALA A 211 6.93 5.89 -1.46
N HIS A 212 6.88 4.60 -1.69
CA HIS A 212 5.72 3.92 -2.26
C HIS A 212 4.50 4.00 -1.33
N GLU A 213 4.65 3.52 -0.09
CA GLU A 213 3.53 3.42 0.86
C GLU A 213 3.02 4.77 1.32
N PHE A 214 3.91 5.75 1.52
CA PHE A 214 3.47 7.08 1.91
C PHE A 214 2.74 7.78 0.76
N TYR A 215 3.11 7.49 -0.48
CA TYR A 215 2.32 8.00 -1.61
C TYR A 215 0.91 7.40 -1.65
N HIS A 216 0.72 6.12 -1.28
CA HIS A 216 -0.62 5.56 -1.09
C HIS A 216 -1.42 6.32 -0.02
N ALA A 217 -0.80 6.71 1.09
CA ALA A 217 -1.46 7.53 2.09
C ALA A 217 -1.94 8.88 1.53
N ILE A 218 -1.11 9.52 0.70
CA ILE A 218 -1.47 10.74 -0.03
C ILE A 218 -2.63 10.49 -0.99
N GLN A 219 -2.57 9.44 -1.80
CA GLN A 219 -3.62 9.06 -2.75
C GLN A 219 -4.96 8.81 -2.05
N PHE A 220 -4.95 8.18 -0.88
CA PHE A 220 -6.16 7.99 -0.06
C PHE A 220 -6.76 9.31 0.40
N GLY A 221 -5.96 10.35 0.56
CA GLY A 221 -6.41 11.70 0.84
C GLY A 221 -7.13 12.37 -0.33
N TYR A 222 -6.84 11.95 -1.56
CA TYR A 222 -7.55 12.41 -2.76
C TYR A 222 -8.78 11.57 -3.05
N ASN A 223 -8.60 10.26 -3.20
CA ASN A 223 -9.70 9.33 -3.49
C ASN A 223 -9.32 7.88 -3.15
N CYS A 224 -9.73 7.36 -2.01
CA CYS A 224 -9.42 5.99 -1.60
C CYS A 224 -10.19 4.90 -2.37
N TYR A 225 -11.03 5.28 -3.34
CA TYR A 225 -11.72 4.37 -4.26
C TYR A 225 -11.17 4.43 -5.70
N GLU A 226 -10.06 5.16 -5.90
CA GLU A 226 -9.43 5.24 -7.23
C GLU A 226 -9.04 3.86 -7.76
N GLU A 227 -8.88 3.73 -9.06
CA GLU A 227 -8.48 2.48 -9.72
C GLU A 227 -7.10 2.01 -9.21
N ILE A 228 -7.00 0.74 -8.83
CA ILE A 228 -5.77 0.16 -8.24
C ILE A 228 -4.56 0.33 -9.18
N TRP A 229 -4.75 0.14 -10.49
CA TRP A 229 -3.66 0.29 -11.44
C TRP A 229 -3.05 1.70 -11.43
N MET A 230 -3.87 2.73 -11.27
CA MET A 230 -3.41 4.11 -11.23
C MET A 230 -2.69 4.40 -9.91
N MET A 231 -3.20 3.85 -8.81
CA MET A 231 -2.56 3.96 -7.51
C MET A 231 -1.16 3.34 -7.56
N GLU A 232 -1.04 2.09 -7.99
CA GLU A 232 0.24 1.37 -8.05
C GLU A 232 1.22 1.99 -9.05
N ALA A 233 0.75 2.34 -10.25
CA ALA A 233 1.61 2.92 -11.28
C ALA A 233 2.20 4.26 -10.85
N THR A 234 1.44 5.10 -10.14
CA THR A 234 1.95 6.39 -9.67
C THR A 234 2.75 6.25 -8.38
N ALA A 235 2.52 5.21 -7.57
CA ALA A 235 3.36 4.89 -6.41
C ALA A 235 4.74 4.36 -6.85
N VAL A 236 4.82 3.53 -7.89
CA VAL A 236 6.12 3.15 -8.50
C VAL A 236 6.83 4.34 -9.13
N TRP A 237 6.08 5.23 -9.80
CA TRP A 237 6.66 6.43 -10.39
C TRP A 237 7.29 7.35 -9.33
N ILE A 238 6.65 7.55 -8.17
CA ILE A 238 7.17 8.44 -7.13
C ILE A 238 8.44 7.90 -6.45
N GLU A 239 8.64 6.58 -6.42
CA GLU A 239 9.88 5.96 -5.91
C GLU A 239 11.11 6.55 -6.63
N ASP A 240 11.04 6.67 -7.97
CA ASP A 240 12.12 7.20 -8.80
C ASP A 240 12.31 8.71 -8.60
N ILE A 241 11.23 9.43 -8.33
CA ILE A 241 11.31 10.87 -8.06
C ILE A 241 11.97 11.15 -6.71
N VAL A 242 11.69 10.32 -5.69
CA VAL A 242 12.25 10.50 -4.35
C VAL A 242 13.65 9.92 -4.25
N TYR A 243 13.89 8.76 -4.88
CA TYR A 243 15.14 7.99 -4.78
C TYR A 243 15.64 7.47 -6.14
N ASP A 244 15.83 8.37 -7.13
CA ASP A 244 16.28 8.09 -8.51
C ASP A 244 17.44 7.08 -8.62
N HIS A 245 18.36 7.07 -7.64
CA HIS A 245 19.54 6.21 -7.68
C HIS A 245 19.28 4.72 -7.37
N ILE A 246 18.09 4.36 -6.81
CA ILE A 246 17.81 2.97 -6.39
C ILE A 246 17.29 2.13 -7.56
N ASN A 247 16.49 2.73 -8.45
CA ASN A 247 15.97 2.09 -9.67
C ASN A 247 15.17 0.79 -9.43
N ASP A 248 14.42 0.67 -8.32
CA ASP A 248 13.59 -0.52 -8.03
C ASP A 248 12.56 -0.80 -9.11
N LEU A 249 12.03 0.24 -9.71
CA LEU A 249 11.05 0.21 -10.80
C LEU A 249 11.48 -0.64 -12.02
N TYR A 250 12.78 -0.86 -12.24
CA TYR A 250 13.26 -1.62 -13.40
C TYR A 250 12.82 -3.07 -13.41
N ARG A 251 12.52 -3.67 -12.27
CA ARG A 251 12.01 -5.03 -12.17
C ARG A 251 10.61 -5.20 -12.80
N TYR A 252 9.83 -4.12 -12.87
CA TYR A 252 8.50 -4.14 -13.46
C TYR A 252 8.52 -3.95 -14.99
N MET A 253 9.61 -3.40 -15.56
CA MET A 253 9.70 -3.09 -16.99
C MET A 253 9.56 -4.32 -17.88
N ASN A 254 10.09 -5.46 -17.45
CA ASN A 254 10.03 -6.68 -18.24
C ASN A 254 8.58 -7.13 -18.49
N SER A 255 7.72 -7.11 -17.46
CA SER A 255 6.31 -7.48 -17.59
C SER A 255 5.55 -6.56 -18.54
N TRP A 256 5.90 -5.26 -18.56
CA TRP A 256 5.36 -4.28 -19.48
C TRP A 256 5.78 -4.54 -20.93
N PHE A 257 7.08 -4.66 -21.18
CA PHE A 257 7.61 -4.75 -22.55
C PHE A 257 7.32 -6.08 -23.26
N ILE A 258 7.10 -7.17 -22.50
CA ILE A 258 6.71 -8.46 -23.10
C ILE A 258 5.26 -8.42 -23.61
N ARG A 259 4.39 -7.64 -23.02
CA ARG A 259 2.95 -7.57 -23.34
C ARG A 259 2.47 -6.13 -23.52
N PRO A 260 3.07 -5.37 -24.47
CA PRO A 260 2.75 -3.96 -24.67
C PRO A 260 1.33 -3.72 -25.20
N GLU A 261 0.65 -4.79 -25.66
CA GLU A 261 -0.74 -4.75 -26.13
C GLU A 261 -1.77 -4.72 -25.01
N LYS A 262 -1.37 -4.97 -23.76
CA LYS A 262 -2.27 -4.90 -22.62
C LYS A 262 -2.66 -3.45 -22.33
N SER A 263 -3.87 -3.27 -21.81
CA SER A 263 -4.30 -1.95 -21.34
C SER A 263 -3.56 -1.56 -20.05
N LEU A 264 -3.43 -0.25 -19.79
CA LEU A 264 -2.78 0.28 -18.57
C LEU A 264 -3.41 -0.30 -17.30
N ASN A 265 -4.72 -0.52 -17.30
CA ASN A 265 -5.48 -1.04 -16.20
C ASN A 265 -5.62 -2.58 -16.19
N ASP A 266 -4.67 -3.31 -16.79
CA ASP A 266 -4.65 -4.77 -16.66
C ASP A 266 -4.12 -5.18 -15.29
N GLU A 267 -5.03 -5.48 -14.39
CA GLU A 267 -4.76 -5.89 -13.01
C GLU A 267 -4.65 -7.43 -12.85
N THR A 268 -4.49 -8.17 -13.94
CA THR A 268 -4.33 -9.63 -13.88
C THR A 268 -2.95 -10.02 -13.31
N ASN A 269 -2.84 -11.26 -12.80
CA ASN A 269 -1.59 -11.81 -12.25
C ASN A 269 -0.96 -10.94 -11.15
N GLY A 270 -1.75 -10.53 -10.15
CA GLY A 270 -1.26 -9.73 -9.04
C GLY A 270 -0.79 -8.34 -9.44
N CYS A 271 -1.45 -7.74 -10.44
CA CYS A 271 -1.20 -6.35 -10.87
C CYS A 271 0.20 -6.11 -11.47
N THR A 272 0.91 -7.16 -11.93
CA THR A 272 2.28 -7.00 -12.49
C THR A 272 2.37 -5.97 -13.60
N HIS A 273 1.31 -5.87 -14.43
CA HIS A 273 1.24 -4.87 -15.50
C HIS A 273 0.94 -3.47 -14.96
N CYS A 274 0.18 -3.36 -13.87
CA CYS A 274 -0.11 -2.08 -13.22
C CYS A 274 1.17 -1.41 -12.73
N TYR A 275 2.02 -2.16 -12.01
CA TYR A 275 3.32 -1.64 -11.57
C TYR A 275 4.13 -1.14 -12.76
N GLY A 276 4.22 -1.92 -13.85
CA GLY A 276 4.91 -1.53 -15.09
C GLY A 276 4.30 -0.33 -15.81
N SER A 277 3.02 0.00 -15.54
CA SER A 277 2.34 1.17 -16.11
C SER A 277 2.90 2.50 -15.60
N PHE A 278 3.82 2.49 -14.61
CA PHE A 278 4.57 3.67 -14.20
C PHE A 278 5.24 4.39 -15.40
N ILE A 279 5.67 3.64 -16.42
CA ILE A 279 6.28 4.17 -17.65
C ILE A 279 5.40 5.24 -18.31
N PHE A 280 4.08 5.08 -18.25
CA PHE A 280 3.15 6.07 -18.77
C PHE A 280 3.25 7.39 -18.00
N PHE A 281 3.30 7.33 -16.66
CA PHE A 281 3.43 8.51 -15.81
C PHE A 281 4.84 9.11 -15.88
N GLN A 282 5.87 8.29 -16.03
CA GLN A 282 7.22 8.74 -16.28
C GLN A 282 7.29 9.56 -17.60
N TYR A 283 6.71 9.03 -18.68
CA TYR A 283 6.64 9.76 -19.96
C TYR A 283 5.89 11.09 -19.83
N ILE A 284 4.75 11.12 -19.10
CA ILE A 284 3.99 12.35 -18.88
C ILE A 284 4.82 13.36 -18.09
N SER A 285 5.47 12.94 -17.02
CA SER A 285 6.28 13.83 -16.19
C SER A 285 7.47 14.41 -16.95
N GLU A 286 8.12 13.64 -17.80
CA GLU A 286 9.29 14.10 -18.56
C GLU A 286 8.94 14.97 -19.78
N HIS A 287 7.79 14.72 -20.44
CA HIS A 287 7.52 15.27 -21.76
C HIS A 287 6.26 16.15 -21.87
N VAL A 288 5.36 16.12 -20.87
CA VAL A 288 4.07 16.82 -20.98
C VAL A 288 3.94 18.01 -20.03
N GLY A 289 4.55 17.99 -18.85
CA GLY A 289 4.41 19.13 -17.95
C GLY A 289 4.99 18.94 -16.56
N GLY A 290 5.89 17.99 -16.38
CA GLY A 290 6.56 17.74 -15.12
C GLY A 290 5.69 17.03 -14.08
N HIS A 291 6.18 16.97 -12.87
CA HIS A 291 5.53 16.35 -11.72
C HIS A 291 4.16 16.98 -11.42
N GLU A 292 4.03 18.28 -11.69
CA GLU A 292 2.78 19.03 -11.50
C GLU A 292 1.63 18.45 -12.34
N THR A 293 1.93 17.86 -13.51
CA THR A 293 0.90 17.20 -14.32
C THR A 293 0.33 15.98 -13.62
N ILE A 294 1.18 15.17 -12.98
CA ILE A 294 0.72 13.98 -12.21
C ILE A 294 -0.11 14.42 -11.00
N LYS A 295 0.36 15.44 -10.26
CA LYS A 295 -0.41 15.99 -9.13
C LYS A 295 -1.78 16.51 -9.59
N ASN A 296 -1.87 17.18 -10.73
CA ASN A 296 -3.13 17.68 -11.26
C ASN A 296 -4.10 16.57 -11.68
N ILE A 297 -3.60 15.40 -12.09
CA ILE A 297 -4.46 14.23 -12.33
C ILE A 297 -5.15 13.79 -11.04
N TRP A 298 -4.45 13.83 -9.91
CA TRP A 298 -5.03 13.50 -8.60
C TRP A 298 -6.00 14.56 -8.06
N ASN A 299 -5.91 15.80 -8.53
CA ASN A 299 -6.81 16.91 -8.13
C ASN A 299 -8.14 16.96 -8.93
N THR A 300 -8.40 16.04 -9.87
CA THR A 300 -9.61 16.04 -10.70
C THR A 300 -10.66 15.10 -10.17
#